data_aafef5453a3be522fa940c41c4e2c2f2
#
_entry.id   aafef5453a3be522fa940c41c4e2c2f2
#
_cell.length_a   1.000
_cell.length_b   1.000
_cell.length_c   1.000
_cell.angle_alpha   90.00
_cell.angle_beta   90.00
_cell.angle_gamma   90.00
#
_symmetry.space_group_name_H-M   'P 1'
#
loop_
_entity.id
_entity.type
_entity.pdbx_description
1 polymer ?
#
loop_
_entity_poly.entity_id
_entity_poly.type
_entity_poly.pdbx_seq_one_letter_code
_entity_poly.pdbx_strand_id
1 'polypeptide(L)'
;SIFWVLLLGFAMPLLIFSGFVFGKWWGILIVLTSTTIGSAMLYALVGFFFRDIIKEKLAPKFSKLKDFFIKNDILYFTSFRFIGGGGTPYAIQNILPILFDMSLRNYVIATFIGSTPSMFVTVALGSGIEKVVDQNAELSILTVLLSHEIYIPIIAFFFILIIAFIIRKFYFKE
;
A
#
# COMPACT_ATOMS: atom_id res chain seq x y z
N SER A 1 10.01 -5.45 -9.75
CA SER A 1 8.99 -5.33 -8.66
C SER A 1 8.22 -6.62 -8.42
N ILE A 2 7.72 -7.32 -9.48
CA ILE A 2 6.88 -8.54 -9.32
C ILE A 2 7.62 -9.62 -8.52
N PHE A 3 8.83 -9.99 -8.93
CA PHE A 3 9.67 -10.97 -8.20
C PHE A 3 9.97 -10.53 -6.77
N TRP A 4 10.18 -9.23 -6.55
CA TRP A 4 10.45 -8.70 -5.22
C TRP A 4 9.26 -8.86 -4.28
N VAL A 5 8.05 -8.64 -4.79
CA VAL A 5 6.80 -8.86 -4.04
C VAL A 5 6.59 -10.35 -3.74
N LEU A 6 6.85 -11.22 -4.70
CA LEU A 6 6.78 -12.67 -4.50
C LEU A 6 7.73 -13.18 -3.43
N LEU A 7 8.91 -12.56 -3.31
CA LEU A 7 9.90 -12.85 -2.26
C LEU A 7 9.58 -12.15 -0.92
N LEU A 8 8.41 -11.50 -0.79
CA LEU A 8 7.96 -10.78 0.41
C LEU A 8 8.94 -9.68 0.85
N GLY A 9 9.68 -9.10 -0.11
CA GLY A 9 10.66 -8.04 0.14
C GLY A 9 10.03 -6.71 0.55
N PHE A 10 10.85 -5.85 1.17
CA PHE A 10 10.43 -4.49 1.52
C PHE A 10 10.23 -3.66 0.25
N ALA A 11 9.02 -3.12 0.04
CA ALA A 11 8.71 -2.34 -1.16
C ALA A 11 9.38 -0.95 -1.18
N MET A 12 9.70 -0.38 -0.01
CA MET A 12 10.18 1.00 0.13
C MET A 12 11.39 1.36 -0.73
N PRO A 13 12.50 0.56 -0.78
CA PRO A 13 13.64 0.88 -1.64
C PRO A 13 13.27 0.94 -3.12
N LEU A 14 12.39 0.05 -3.58
CA LEU A 14 11.93 0.02 -4.97
C LEU A 14 11.05 1.23 -5.31
N LEU A 15 10.22 1.67 -4.38
CA LEU A 15 9.37 2.85 -4.52
C LEU A 15 10.22 4.12 -4.66
N ILE A 16 11.21 4.31 -3.77
CA ILE A 16 12.13 5.44 -3.81
C ILE A 16 12.95 5.40 -5.10
N PHE A 17 13.53 4.25 -5.45
CA PHE A 17 14.31 4.09 -6.67
C PHE A 17 13.48 4.36 -7.93
N SER A 18 12.23 3.90 -7.97
CA SER A 18 11.34 4.16 -9.09
C SER A 18 11.03 5.66 -9.24
N GLY A 19 10.81 6.36 -8.13
CA GLY A 19 10.63 7.81 -8.13
C GLY A 19 11.87 8.57 -8.58
N PHE A 20 13.04 8.13 -8.14
CA PHE A 20 14.33 8.71 -8.52
C PHE A 20 14.63 8.56 -10.02
N VAL A 21 14.38 7.37 -10.60
CA VAL A 21 14.75 7.08 -12.00
C VAL A 21 13.68 7.55 -13.00
N PHE A 22 12.40 7.40 -12.68
CA PHE A 22 11.29 7.62 -13.62
C PHE A 22 10.44 8.85 -13.27
N GLY A 23 10.79 9.57 -12.22
CA GLY A 23 9.98 10.65 -11.69
C GLY A 23 8.69 10.15 -11.00
N LYS A 24 7.93 11.09 -10.42
CA LYS A 24 6.76 10.73 -9.59
C LYS A 24 5.60 10.09 -10.37
N TRP A 25 5.32 10.55 -11.59
CA TRP A 25 4.15 10.09 -12.37
C TRP A 25 4.36 8.73 -13.01
N TRP A 26 5.45 8.54 -13.74
CA TRP A 26 5.80 7.26 -14.34
C TRP A 26 6.22 6.24 -13.28
N GLY A 27 6.96 6.69 -12.27
CA GLY A 27 7.40 5.85 -11.16
C GLY A 27 6.23 5.19 -10.43
N ILE A 28 5.17 5.96 -10.10
CA ILE A 28 3.99 5.38 -9.43
C ILE A 28 3.24 4.40 -10.32
N LEU A 29 3.05 4.70 -11.61
CA LEU A 29 2.35 3.80 -12.53
C LEU A 29 3.07 2.46 -12.64
N ILE A 30 4.40 2.49 -12.84
CA ILE A 30 5.21 1.28 -12.98
C ILE A 30 5.19 0.44 -11.70
N VAL A 31 5.40 1.07 -10.54
CA VAL A 31 5.50 0.32 -9.29
C VAL A 31 4.14 -0.15 -8.82
N LEU A 32 3.10 0.68 -8.91
CA LEU A 32 1.75 0.31 -8.49
C LEU A 32 1.21 -0.88 -9.30
N THR A 33 1.35 -0.83 -10.63
CA THR A 33 0.93 -1.95 -11.48
C THR A 33 1.75 -3.20 -11.22
N SER A 34 3.08 -3.10 -11.16
CA SER A 34 3.97 -4.24 -10.91
C SER A 34 3.73 -4.87 -9.53
N THR A 35 3.56 -4.06 -8.48
CA THR A 35 3.31 -4.58 -7.13
C THR A 35 1.92 -5.17 -6.99
N THR A 36 0.91 -4.59 -7.65
CA THR A 36 -0.45 -5.16 -7.68
C THR A 36 -0.47 -6.51 -8.38
N ILE A 37 0.20 -6.64 -9.53
CA ILE A 37 0.33 -7.92 -10.23
C ILE A 37 1.07 -8.94 -9.37
N GLY A 38 2.21 -8.57 -8.78
CA GLY A 38 2.99 -9.45 -7.90
C GLY A 38 2.19 -9.89 -6.67
N SER A 39 1.44 -8.98 -6.06
CA SER A 39 0.55 -9.29 -4.93
C SER A 39 -0.59 -10.22 -5.34
N ALA A 40 -1.19 -10.03 -6.53
CA ALA A 40 -2.23 -10.89 -7.07
C ALA A 40 -1.72 -12.32 -7.33
N MET A 41 -0.52 -12.44 -7.90
CA MET A 41 0.13 -13.74 -8.10
C MET A 41 0.43 -14.43 -6.76
N LEU A 42 0.97 -13.70 -5.79
CA LEU A 42 1.22 -14.23 -4.44
C LEU A 42 -0.08 -14.69 -3.78
N TYR A 43 -1.14 -13.86 -3.83
CA TYR A 43 -2.46 -14.19 -3.31
C TYR A 43 -3.00 -15.48 -3.93
N ALA A 44 -2.94 -15.62 -5.26
CA ALA A 44 -3.40 -16.80 -5.96
C ALA A 44 -2.59 -18.05 -5.60
N LEU A 45 -1.26 -17.96 -5.59
CA LEU A 45 -0.37 -19.08 -5.24
C LEU A 45 -0.59 -19.52 -3.79
N VAL A 46 -0.57 -18.59 -2.86
CA VAL A 46 -0.75 -18.89 -1.43
C VAL A 46 -2.17 -19.39 -1.15
N GLY A 47 -3.17 -18.80 -1.80
CA GLY A 47 -4.56 -19.26 -1.70
C GLY A 47 -4.79 -20.64 -2.28
N PHE A 48 -4.03 -21.05 -3.32
CA PHE A 48 -4.13 -22.37 -3.89
C PHE A 48 -3.46 -23.46 -3.04
N PHE A 49 -2.24 -23.19 -2.55
CA PHE A 49 -1.46 -24.22 -1.87
C PHE A 49 -1.62 -24.24 -0.33
N PHE A 50 -1.92 -23.10 0.28
CA PHE A 50 -1.81 -22.95 1.74
C PHE A 50 -3.09 -22.45 2.42
N ARG A 51 -4.21 -22.36 1.70
CA ARG A 51 -5.48 -21.80 2.22
C ARG A 51 -5.91 -22.41 3.53
N ASP A 52 -5.92 -23.74 3.61
CA ASP A 52 -6.42 -24.47 4.81
C ASP A 52 -5.49 -24.24 6.00
N ILE A 53 -4.18 -24.30 5.78
CA ILE A 53 -3.18 -24.05 6.82
C ILE A 53 -3.28 -22.61 7.35
N ILE A 54 -3.49 -21.65 6.44
CA ILE A 54 -3.63 -20.24 6.79
C ILE A 54 -4.90 -20.02 7.61
N LYS A 55 -6.03 -20.61 7.19
CA LYS A 55 -7.30 -20.52 7.92
C LYS A 55 -7.19 -21.14 9.31
N GLU A 56 -6.62 -22.32 9.41
CA GLU A 56 -6.46 -22.99 10.70
C GLU A 56 -5.59 -22.19 11.69
N LYS A 57 -4.43 -21.70 11.24
CA LYS A 57 -3.44 -21.05 12.13
C LYS A 57 -3.72 -19.57 12.40
N LEU A 58 -4.28 -18.84 11.43
CA LEU A 58 -4.43 -17.39 11.52
C LEU A 58 -5.86 -16.92 11.76
N ALA A 59 -6.90 -17.67 11.33
CA ALA A 59 -8.29 -17.23 11.52
C ALA A 59 -8.64 -16.91 12.99
N PRO A 60 -8.19 -17.69 13.99
CA PRO A 60 -8.48 -17.36 15.40
C PRO A 60 -7.90 -16.01 15.83
N LYS A 61 -6.72 -15.64 15.30
CA LYS A 61 -6.04 -14.37 15.63
C LYS A 61 -6.72 -13.14 15.03
N PHE A 62 -7.42 -13.31 13.90
CA PHE A 62 -8.05 -12.24 13.15
C PHE A 62 -9.59 -12.33 13.13
N SER A 63 -10.18 -13.11 14.02
CA SER A 63 -11.63 -13.35 14.10
C SER A 63 -12.45 -12.05 14.16
N LYS A 64 -11.98 -11.04 14.89
CA LYS A 64 -12.63 -9.73 15.02
C LYS A 64 -12.74 -8.95 13.70
N LEU A 65 -11.87 -9.24 12.73
CA LEU A 65 -11.92 -8.60 11.41
C LEU A 65 -12.89 -9.29 10.44
N LYS A 66 -13.31 -10.52 10.75
CA LYS A 66 -14.15 -11.33 9.88
C LYS A 66 -15.48 -10.63 9.55
N ASP A 67 -16.14 -10.09 10.55
CA ASP A 67 -17.46 -9.45 10.39
C ASP A 67 -17.40 -8.20 9.51
N PHE A 68 -16.28 -7.47 9.58
CA PHE A 68 -16.05 -6.30 8.73
C PHE A 68 -15.85 -6.71 7.26
N PHE A 69 -15.03 -7.75 7.00
CA PHE A 69 -14.79 -8.23 5.64
C PHE A 69 -16.04 -8.84 5.00
N ILE A 70 -16.88 -9.55 5.77
CA ILE A 70 -18.14 -10.12 5.26
C ILE A 70 -19.11 -9.02 4.80
N LYS A 71 -19.13 -7.88 5.47
CA LYS A 71 -20.03 -6.76 5.10
C LYS A 71 -19.63 -6.11 3.77
N ASN A 72 -18.36 -5.82 3.57
CA ASN A 72 -17.82 -5.23 2.33
C ASN A 72 -16.30 -5.39 2.26
N ASP A 73 -15.85 -6.47 1.64
CA ASP A 73 -14.44 -6.83 1.53
C ASP A 73 -13.58 -5.79 0.81
N ILE A 74 -14.10 -5.20 -0.30
CA ILE A 74 -13.41 -4.15 -1.05
C ILE A 74 -13.16 -2.94 -0.17
N LEU A 75 -14.21 -2.41 0.46
CA LEU A 75 -14.11 -1.18 1.25
C LEU A 75 -13.13 -1.34 2.41
N TYR A 76 -13.28 -2.44 3.17
CA TYR A 76 -12.43 -2.68 4.34
C TYR A 76 -10.98 -2.95 3.96
N PHE A 77 -10.75 -3.74 2.90
CA PHE A 77 -9.38 -4.01 2.48
C PHE A 77 -8.71 -2.80 1.81
N THR A 78 -9.45 -2.00 1.03
CA THR A 78 -8.96 -0.71 0.53
C THR A 78 -8.56 0.21 1.67
N SER A 79 -9.41 0.36 2.68
CA SER A 79 -9.11 1.19 3.86
C SER A 79 -7.89 0.67 4.62
N PHE A 80 -7.77 -0.65 4.78
CA PHE A 80 -6.61 -1.28 5.42
C PHE A 80 -5.30 -1.01 4.66
N ARG A 81 -5.31 -1.14 3.33
CA ARG A 81 -4.17 -0.79 2.47
C ARG A 81 -3.84 0.69 2.50
N PHE A 82 -4.87 1.55 2.51
CA PHE A 82 -4.71 3.00 2.54
C PHE A 82 -3.92 3.49 3.75
N ILE A 83 -4.18 2.95 4.93
CA ILE A 83 -3.43 3.28 6.17
C ILE A 83 -2.12 2.48 6.29
N GLY A 84 -1.60 1.92 5.20
CA GLY A 84 -0.34 1.18 5.19
C GLY A 84 -0.43 -0.19 5.90
N GLY A 85 -1.63 -0.78 5.97
CA GLY A 85 -1.82 -2.10 6.57
C GLY A 85 -1.79 -2.10 8.11
N GLY A 86 -1.97 -0.92 8.74
CA GLY A 86 -2.06 -0.82 10.21
C GLY A 86 -0.83 -1.34 10.97
N GLY A 87 0.36 -1.22 10.37
CA GLY A 87 1.61 -1.70 10.97
C GLY A 87 1.85 -3.21 10.83
N THR A 88 0.97 -3.94 10.12
CA THR A 88 1.20 -5.37 9.86
C THR A 88 2.27 -5.58 8.80
N PRO A 89 3.14 -6.60 8.91
CA PRO A 89 4.11 -6.94 7.88
C PRO A 89 3.45 -7.13 6.50
N TYR A 90 4.12 -6.70 5.45
CA TYR A 90 3.58 -6.74 4.07
C TYR A 90 3.14 -8.14 3.64
N ALA A 91 3.86 -9.17 4.07
CA ALA A 91 3.49 -10.57 3.85
C ALA A 91 2.09 -10.89 4.40
N ILE A 92 1.83 -10.48 5.64
CA ILE A 92 0.54 -10.72 6.30
C ILE A 92 -0.57 -9.95 5.60
N GLN A 93 -0.31 -8.71 5.17
CA GLN A 93 -1.27 -7.92 4.42
C GLN A 93 -1.73 -8.62 3.13
N ASN A 94 -0.84 -9.35 2.46
CA ASN A 94 -1.18 -10.07 1.23
C ASN A 94 -1.91 -11.40 1.49
N ILE A 95 -1.71 -11.99 2.65
CA ILE A 95 -2.32 -13.28 3.03
C ILE A 95 -3.67 -13.08 3.73
N LEU A 96 -3.84 -11.96 4.45
CA LEU A 96 -5.03 -11.68 5.25
C LEU A 96 -6.36 -11.86 4.50
N PRO A 97 -6.53 -11.41 3.24
CA PRO A 97 -7.77 -11.57 2.50
C PRO A 97 -8.14 -13.04 2.20
N ILE A 98 -7.17 -13.96 2.22
CA ILE A 98 -7.41 -15.41 2.05
C ILE A 98 -8.23 -15.96 3.22
N LEU A 99 -8.04 -15.40 4.43
CA LEU A 99 -8.79 -15.79 5.63
C LEU A 99 -10.29 -15.54 5.49
N PHE A 100 -10.65 -14.54 4.71
CA PHE A 100 -12.02 -14.04 4.57
C PHE A 100 -12.63 -14.39 3.20
N ASP A 101 -11.99 -15.28 2.45
CA ASP A 101 -12.46 -15.73 1.14
C ASP A 101 -12.71 -14.61 0.13
N MET A 102 -11.96 -13.52 0.23
CA MET A 102 -12.05 -12.40 -0.69
C MET A 102 -11.78 -12.87 -2.12
N SER A 103 -12.56 -12.41 -3.09
CA SER A 103 -12.30 -12.76 -4.49
C SER A 103 -11.01 -12.12 -5.01
N LEU A 104 -10.30 -12.79 -5.94
CA LEU A 104 -9.08 -12.23 -6.54
C LEU A 104 -9.33 -10.87 -7.19
N ARG A 105 -10.49 -10.69 -7.83
CA ARG A 105 -10.90 -9.43 -8.46
C ARG A 105 -11.01 -8.30 -7.44
N ASN A 106 -11.72 -8.54 -6.34
CA ASN A 106 -11.90 -7.57 -5.26
C ASN A 106 -10.56 -7.24 -4.62
N TYR A 107 -9.71 -8.26 -4.40
CA TYR A 107 -8.36 -8.09 -3.87
C TYR A 107 -7.50 -7.17 -4.75
N VAL A 108 -7.49 -7.38 -6.08
CA VAL A 108 -6.73 -6.55 -7.04
C VAL A 108 -7.23 -5.10 -7.01
N ILE A 109 -8.53 -4.89 -7.09
CA ILE A 109 -9.14 -3.55 -7.07
C ILE A 109 -8.79 -2.83 -5.77
N ALA A 110 -9.01 -3.48 -4.62
CA ALA A 110 -8.76 -2.90 -3.32
C ALA A 110 -7.26 -2.65 -3.07
N THR A 111 -6.38 -3.53 -3.55
CA THR A 111 -4.93 -3.33 -3.47
C THR A 111 -4.49 -2.14 -4.32
N PHE A 112 -4.93 -2.07 -5.57
CA PHE A 112 -4.57 -0.99 -6.48
C PHE A 112 -5.01 0.37 -5.93
N ILE A 113 -6.29 0.52 -5.58
CA ILE A 113 -6.85 1.78 -5.08
C ILE A 113 -6.26 2.13 -3.71
N GLY A 114 -6.24 1.16 -2.79
CA GLY A 114 -5.83 1.39 -1.40
C GLY A 114 -4.34 1.70 -1.25
N SER A 115 -3.48 1.11 -2.08
CA SER A 115 -2.03 1.36 -2.00
C SER A 115 -1.59 2.63 -2.73
N THR A 116 -2.40 3.17 -3.63
CA THR A 116 -2.03 4.34 -4.45
C THR A 116 -1.55 5.53 -3.62
N PRO A 117 -2.25 6.01 -2.58
CA PRO A 117 -1.84 7.22 -1.88
C PRO A 117 -0.53 7.05 -1.10
N SER A 118 -0.35 5.93 -0.39
CA SER A 118 0.86 5.67 0.38
C SER A 118 2.08 5.44 -0.51
N MET A 119 1.92 4.69 -1.60
CA MET A 119 2.99 4.46 -2.58
C MET A 119 3.36 5.74 -3.33
N PHE A 120 2.38 6.59 -3.66
CA PHE A 120 2.64 7.87 -4.32
C PHE A 120 3.53 8.78 -3.48
N VAL A 121 3.28 8.89 -2.18
CA VAL A 121 4.13 9.67 -1.27
C VAL A 121 5.57 9.15 -1.29
N THR A 122 5.76 7.84 -1.23
CA THR A 122 7.11 7.25 -1.22
C THR A 122 7.83 7.42 -2.56
N VAL A 123 7.13 7.29 -3.67
CA VAL A 123 7.68 7.55 -5.02
C VAL A 123 8.03 9.04 -5.20
N ALA A 124 7.19 9.94 -4.68
CA ALA A 124 7.45 11.37 -4.71
C ALA A 124 8.71 11.75 -3.91
N LEU A 125 9.00 11.06 -2.79
CA LEU A 125 10.26 11.19 -2.06
C LEU A 125 11.47 10.87 -2.96
N GLY A 126 11.40 9.77 -3.72
CA GLY A 126 12.45 9.40 -4.68
C GLY A 126 12.68 10.46 -5.76
N SER A 127 11.60 10.97 -6.34
CA SER A 127 11.67 12.06 -7.33
C SER A 127 12.19 13.38 -6.75
N GLY A 128 11.90 13.66 -5.48
CA GLY A 128 12.45 14.84 -4.80
C GLY A 128 13.95 14.73 -4.56
N ILE A 129 14.46 13.53 -4.24
CA ILE A 129 15.90 13.27 -4.10
C ILE A 129 16.62 13.51 -5.43
N GLU A 130 16.10 13.02 -6.55
CA GLU A 130 16.64 13.25 -7.90
C GLU A 130 16.83 14.76 -8.16
N LYS A 131 15.80 15.57 -7.94
CA LYS A 131 15.86 17.01 -8.18
C LYS A 131 16.88 17.74 -7.32
N VAL A 132 17.04 17.33 -6.06
CA VAL A 132 18.06 17.91 -5.17
C VAL A 132 19.47 17.56 -5.63
N VAL A 133 19.68 16.34 -6.12
CA VAL A 133 20.95 15.89 -6.69
C VAL A 133 21.29 16.68 -7.96
N ASP A 134 20.33 16.84 -8.88
CA ASP A 134 20.52 17.57 -10.16
C ASP A 134 20.83 19.05 -9.96
N GLN A 135 20.30 19.66 -8.91
CA GLN A 135 20.56 21.07 -8.59
C GLN A 135 21.89 21.30 -7.87
N ASN A 136 22.73 20.27 -7.69
CA ASN A 136 23.98 20.33 -6.89
C ASN A 136 23.79 20.97 -5.50
N ALA A 137 22.56 20.91 -4.97
CA ALA A 137 22.25 21.38 -3.63
C ALA A 137 22.83 20.43 -2.57
N GLU A 138 23.24 20.97 -1.45
CA GLU A 138 23.65 20.11 -0.32
C GLU A 138 22.52 19.12 0.02
N LEU A 139 22.84 17.82 -0.01
CA LEU A 139 21.93 16.74 0.35
C LEU A 139 21.65 16.78 1.87
N SER A 140 20.87 17.75 2.28
CA SER A 140 20.34 17.79 3.64
C SER A 140 18.94 17.15 3.64
N ILE A 141 18.66 16.35 4.65
CA ILE A 141 17.31 15.77 4.87
C ILE A 141 16.26 16.89 4.91
N LEU A 142 16.62 18.05 5.45
CA LEU A 142 15.74 19.21 5.56
C LEU A 142 15.42 19.80 4.18
N THR A 143 16.41 19.96 3.31
CA THR A 143 16.24 20.47 1.95
C THR A 143 15.34 19.54 1.12
N VAL A 144 15.55 18.24 1.26
CA VAL A 144 14.73 17.23 0.59
C VAL A 144 13.28 17.29 1.09
N LEU A 145 13.05 17.29 2.40
CA LEU A 145 11.69 17.33 2.98
C LEU A 145 10.93 18.64 2.70
N LEU A 146 11.63 19.76 2.59
CA LEU A 146 11.03 21.06 2.29
C LEU A 146 10.82 21.30 0.80
N SER A 147 11.23 20.38 -0.07
CA SER A 147 10.96 20.51 -1.51
C SER A 147 9.46 20.38 -1.80
N HIS A 148 8.94 21.22 -2.70
CA HIS A 148 7.52 21.21 -3.13
C HIS A 148 7.06 19.83 -3.62
N GLU A 149 7.97 19.08 -4.20
CA GLU A 149 7.73 17.73 -4.74
C GLU A 149 7.42 16.72 -3.66
N ILE A 150 7.81 16.98 -2.42
CA ILE A 150 7.69 16.07 -1.27
C ILE A 150 6.62 16.55 -0.30
N TYR A 151 6.67 17.80 0.15
CA TYR A 151 5.73 18.22 1.20
C TYR A 151 4.29 18.31 0.68
N ILE A 152 4.06 18.67 -0.60
CA ILE A 152 2.71 18.73 -1.16
C ILE A 152 2.02 17.36 -1.13
N PRO A 153 2.62 16.25 -1.66
CA PRO A 153 2.04 14.92 -1.54
C PRO A 153 1.81 14.46 -0.09
N ILE A 154 2.73 14.80 0.81
CA ILE A 154 2.59 14.46 2.25
C ILE A 154 1.38 15.19 2.85
N ILE A 155 1.27 16.50 2.64
CA ILE A 155 0.13 17.29 3.13
C ILE A 155 -1.18 16.77 2.54
N ALA A 156 -1.24 16.52 1.23
CA ALA A 156 -2.40 15.97 0.58
C ALA A 156 -2.80 14.60 1.15
N PHE A 157 -1.83 13.73 1.44
CA PHE A 157 -2.07 12.44 2.07
C PHE A 157 -2.69 12.58 3.47
N PHE A 158 -2.11 13.42 4.32
CA PHE A 158 -2.67 13.67 5.66
C PHE A 158 -4.05 14.32 5.59
N PHE A 159 -4.28 15.23 4.64
CA PHE A 159 -5.59 15.85 4.45
C PHE A 159 -6.66 14.81 4.07
N ILE A 160 -6.34 13.88 3.17
CA ILE A 160 -7.24 12.77 2.82
C ILE A 160 -7.51 11.87 4.02
N LEU A 161 -6.48 11.56 4.83
CA LEU A 161 -6.66 10.78 6.07
C LEU A 161 -7.59 11.47 7.06
N ILE A 162 -7.44 12.78 7.24
CA ILE A 162 -8.30 13.58 8.13
C ILE A 162 -9.74 13.56 7.64
N ILE A 163 -9.96 13.77 6.33
CA ILE A 163 -11.30 13.69 5.73
C ILE A 163 -11.90 12.30 5.92
N ALA A 164 -11.14 11.24 5.64
CA ALA A 164 -11.60 9.87 5.84
C ALA A 164 -11.98 9.59 7.31
N PHE A 165 -11.19 10.11 8.25
CA PHE A 165 -11.48 10.01 9.69
C PHE A 165 -12.75 10.76 10.09
N ILE A 166 -12.94 11.97 9.55
CA ILE A 166 -14.13 12.79 9.80
C ILE A 166 -15.38 12.09 9.24
N ILE A 167 -15.33 11.62 7.99
CA ILE A 167 -16.42 10.87 7.36
C ILE A 167 -16.77 9.65 8.20
N ARG A 168 -15.77 8.88 8.62
CA ARG A 168 -15.96 7.71 9.49
C ARG A 168 -16.69 8.10 10.78
N LYS A 169 -16.28 9.18 11.44
CA LYS A 169 -16.88 9.63 12.70
C LYS A 169 -18.34 10.07 12.55
N PHE A 170 -18.71 10.69 11.40
CA PHE A 170 -20.06 11.19 11.16
C PHE A 170 -21.02 10.14 10.61
N TYR A 171 -20.55 9.25 9.73
CA TYR A 171 -21.39 8.30 9.00
C TYR A 171 -21.39 6.88 9.58
N PHE A 172 -20.38 6.50 10.36
CA PHE A 172 -20.23 5.18 10.96
C PHE A 172 -20.24 5.23 12.49
N LYS A 173 -20.94 6.22 13.09
CA LYS A 173 -21.27 6.20 14.50
C LYS A 173 -22.27 5.06 14.73
N GLU A 174 -21.78 3.90 15.21
CA GLU A 174 -22.54 3.01 16.07
C GLU A 174 -22.29 3.40 17.52
#